data_931419f3573cb0c8a34d6b8af920306a
#
_entry.id   931419f3573cb0c8a34d6b8af920306a
#
_cell.length_a   1.000
_cell.length_b   1.000
_cell.length_c   1.000
_cell.angle_alpha   90.00
_cell.angle_beta   90.00
_cell.angle_gamma   90.00
#
_symmetry.space_group_name_H-M   'P 1'
#
loop_
_entity.id
_entity.type
_entity.pdbx_description
1 polymer ?
#
loop_
_entity_poly.entity_id
_entity_poly.type
_entity_poly.pdbx_seq_one_letter_code
_entity_poly.pdbx_strand_id
1 'polypeptide(L)'
;MNLEELHAQITRRIAALDFERIWPGFSPLRFALYDRQRCFFDGRYIEKTDEFCANTSIVYCGEQIAIWMVEEQTDVSVLTAKMIHEMFHGYQSIQAWDCWPNELEALYRYEYSAENLSLKLRENELLLDLLQGLDRKSVV
;
A
#
# COMPACT_ATOMS: atom_id res chain seq x y z
N MET A 1 0.74 -0.88 -20.40
CA MET A 1 -0.36 -1.74 -19.92
C MET A 1 -1.60 -0.88 -19.73
N ASN A 2 -2.74 -1.40 -20.13
CA ASN A 2 -4.02 -0.70 -20.01
C ASN A 2 -4.49 -0.69 -18.56
N LEU A 3 -5.02 0.43 -18.09
CA LEU A 3 -5.52 0.57 -16.71
C LEU A 3 -6.64 -0.42 -16.40
N GLU A 4 -7.54 -0.67 -17.35
CA GLU A 4 -8.63 -1.62 -17.18
C GLU A 4 -8.14 -3.05 -16.94
N GLU A 5 -7.19 -3.49 -17.76
CA GLU A 5 -6.61 -4.82 -17.66
C GLU A 5 -5.84 -4.99 -16.35
N LEU A 6 -5.03 -4.00 -15.99
CA LEU A 6 -4.27 -4.01 -14.76
C LEU A 6 -5.20 -4.06 -13.53
N HIS A 7 -6.25 -3.24 -13.55
CA HIS A 7 -7.27 -3.24 -12.49
C HIS A 7 -7.95 -4.61 -12.36
N ALA A 8 -8.30 -5.23 -13.48
CA ALA A 8 -8.91 -6.55 -13.49
C ALA A 8 -7.96 -7.62 -12.92
N GLN A 9 -6.69 -7.59 -13.27
CA GLN A 9 -5.70 -8.53 -12.76
C GLN A 9 -5.52 -8.39 -11.25
N ILE A 10 -5.42 -7.17 -10.75
CA ILE A 10 -5.29 -6.89 -9.32
C ILE A 10 -6.56 -7.34 -8.57
N THR A 11 -7.73 -7.06 -9.12
CA THR A 11 -9.01 -7.49 -8.53
C THR A 11 -9.07 -9.01 -8.37
N ARG A 12 -8.64 -9.76 -9.38
CA ARG A 12 -8.60 -11.23 -9.29
C ARG A 12 -7.64 -11.73 -8.22
N ARG A 13 -6.47 -11.11 -8.09
CA ARG A 13 -5.48 -11.48 -7.06
C ARG A 13 -5.99 -11.18 -5.66
N ILE A 14 -6.63 -10.05 -5.47
CA ILE A 14 -7.22 -9.66 -4.19
C ILE A 14 -8.34 -10.64 -3.81
N ALA A 15 -9.19 -11.03 -4.75
CA ALA A 15 -10.28 -11.96 -4.51
C ALA A 15 -9.82 -13.35 -4.06
N ALA A 16 -8.58 -13.73 -4.40
CA ALA A 16 -7.99 -15.01 -4.01
C ALA A 16 -7.36 -15.01 -2.61
N LEU A 17 -7.28 -13.84 -1.95
CA LEU A 17 -6.65 -13.70 -0.64
C LEU A 17 -7.68 -13.68 0.48
N ASP A 18 -7.27 -14.19 1.63
CA ASP A 18 -8.06 -14.14 2.86
C ASP A 18 -7.59 -12.95 3.71
N PHE A 19 -8.27 -11.84 3.61
CA PHE A 19 -7.94 -10.60 4.31
C PHE A 19 -8.07 -10.73 5.84
N GLU A 20 -8.97 -11.56 6.31
CA GLU A 20 -9.12 -11.82 7.75
C GLU A 20 -7.86 -12.42 8.35
N ARG A 21 -7.12 -13.22 7.56
CA ARG A 21 -5.83 -13.77 7.99
C ARG A 21 -4.71 -12.74 7.99
N ILE A 22 -4.84 -11.69 7.19
CA ILE A 22 -3.88 -10.57 7.21
C ILE A 22 -4.06 -9.77 8.49
N TRP A 23 -5.32 -9.43 8.79
CA TRP A 23 -5.67 -8.71 10.00
C TRP A 23 -7.14 -8.96 10.35
N PRO A 24 -7.49 -9.35 11.60
CA PRO A 24 -8.87 -9.58 11.99
C PRO A 24 -9.77 -8.35 11.73
N GLY A 25 -10.84 -8.56 11.00
CA GLY A 25 -11.78 -7.50 10.63
C GLY A 25 -11.42 -6.72 9.36
N PHE A 26 -10.25 -6.97 8.79
CA PHE A 26 -9.83 -6.33 7.54
C PHE A 26 -10.54 -6.97 6.35
N SER A 27 -11.06 -6.13 5.46
CA SER A 27 -11.65 -6.53 4.18
C SER A 27 -11.15 -5.57 3.08
N PRO A 28 -11.13 -6.03 1.82
CA PRO A 28 -10.63 -5.19 0.74
C PRO A 28 -11.52 -3.96 0.52
N LEU A 29 -10.90 -2.86 0.13
CA LEU A 29 -11.59 -1.65 -0.32
C LEU A 29 -11.62 -1.63 -1.84
N ARG A 30 -12.53 -0.84 -2.40
CA ARG A 30 -12.44 -0.51 -3.82
C ARG A 30 -11.21 0.35 -4.06
N PHE A 31 -10.70 0.33 -5.28
CA PHE A 31 -9.48 1.05 -5.60
C PHE A 31 -9.54 1.66 -7.00
N ALA A 32 -8.79 2.73 -7.20
CA ALA A 32 -8.61 3.40 -8.47
C ALA A 32 -7.16 3.33 -8.90
N LEU A 33 -6.95 3.12 -10.19
CA LEU A 33 -5.67 3.26 -10.85
C LEU A 33 -5.73 4.46 -11.77
N TYR A 34 -4.73 5.30 -11.73
CA TYR A 34 -4.70 6.49 -12.55
C TYR A 34 -3.32 6.73 -13.17
N ASP A 35 -3.31 7.47 -14.26
CA ASP A 35 -2.11 8.01 -14.89
C ASP A 35 -2.21 9.53 -14.95
N ARG A 36 -1.40 10.17 -15.76
CA ARG A 36 -1.42 11.64 -15.88
C ARG A 36 -2.72 12.21 -16.44
N GLN A 37 -3.49 11.40 -17.17
CA GLN A 37 -4.66 11.85 -17.92
C GLN A 37 -5.96 11.19 -17.54
N ARG A 38 -5.90 9.93 -17.09
CA ARG A 38 -7.09 9.09 -16.88
C ARG A 38 -7.11 8.50 -15.50
N CYS A 39 -8.30 8.19 -15.02
CA CYS A 39 -8.52 7.49 -13.76
C CYS A 39 -9.55 6.38 -13.98
N PHE A 40 -9.18 5.14 -13.67
CA PHE A 40 -10.06 3.99 -13.76
C PHE A 40 -10.43 3.51 -12.36
N PHE A 41 -11.73 3.56 -12.06
CA PHE A 41 -12.26 3.20 -10.75
C PHE A 41 -13.36 2.17 -10.91
N ASP A 42 -13.10 0.98 -10.39
CA ASP A 42 -14.08 -0.09 -10.20
C ASP A 42 -15.01 -0.32 -11.42
N GLY A 43 -14.41 -0.54 -12.57
CA GLY A 43 -15.12 -0.91 -13.79
C GLY A 43 -15.41 0.23 -14.76
N ARG A 44 -15.03 1.47 -14.46
CA ARG A 44 -15.25 2.60 -15.37
C ARG A 44 -14.20 3.69 -15.23
N TYR A 45 -14.02 4.46 -16.29
CA TYR A 45 -13.24 5.69 -16.23
C TYR A 45 -14.06 6.78 -15.56
N ILE A 46 -13.41 7.51 -14.66
CA ILE A 46 -13.99 8.65 -13.95
C ILE A 46 -13.16 9.89 -14.22
N GLU A 47 -13.69 11.06 -13.88
CA GLU A 47 -12.95 12.31 -13.96
C GLU A 47 -11.78 12.28 -12.98
N LYS A 48 -10.59 12.57 -13.49
CA LYS A 48 -9.38 12.68 -12.65
C LYS A 48 -9.34 14.06 -12.02
N THR A 49 -9.77 14.15 -10.78
CA THR A 49 -9.71 15.38 -9.98
C THR A 49 -8.35 15.53 -9.31
N ASP A 50 -8.11 16.67 -8.64
CA ASP A 50 -6.87 16.93 -7.91
C ASP A 50 -6.66 16.01 -6.70
N GLU A 51 -7.69 15.28 -6.28
CA GLU A 51 -7.60 14.27 -5.21
C GLU A 51 -6.68 13.11 -5.60
N PHE A 52 -6.56 12.82 -6.90
CA PHE A 52 -5.70 11.76 -7.43
C PHE A 52 -4.28 12.31 -7.66
N CYS A 53 -3.58 12.57 -6.57
CA CYS A 53 -2.25 13.18 -6.61
C CYS A 53 -1.18 12.42 -5.82
N ALA A 54 -1.53 11.31 -5.18
CA ALA A 54 -0.61 10.51 -4.37
C ALA A 54 -0.96 9.02 -4.47
N ASN A 55 -0.07 8.18 -3.95
CA ASN A 55 -0.31 6.74 -3.80
C ASN A 55 -0.71 6.51 -2.34
N THR A 56 -2.00 6.44 -2.10
CA THR A 56 -2.54 6.47 -0.73
C THR A 56 -3.99 5.97 -0.69
N SER A 57 -4.66 6.26 0.41
CA SER A 57 -6.08 6.06 0.58
C SER A 57 -6.76 7.42 0.74
N ILE A 58 -7.88 7.61 0.09
CA ILE A 58 -8.67 8.85 0.13
C ILE A 58 -10.15 8.55 0.36
N VAL A 59 -10.91 9.57 0.74
CA VAL A 59 -12.37 9.53 0.73
C VAL A 59 -12.85 10.10 -0.62
N TYR A 60 -13.46 9.25 -1.43
CA TYR A 60 -14.01 9.61 -2.72
C TYR A 60 -15.51 9.35 -2.72
N CYS A 61 -16.31 10.40 -2.97
CA CYS A 61 -17.78 10.32 -2.95
C CYS A 61 -18.34 9.64 -1.69
N GLY A 62 -17.74 9.95 -0.54
CA GLY A 62 -18.17 9.41 0.75
C GLY A 62 -17.66 8.00 1.07
N GLU A 63 -16.82 7.42 0.22
CA GLU A 63 -16.27 6.07 0.41
C GLU A 63 -14.74 6.13 0.55
N GLN A 64 -14.20 5.37 1.49
CA GLN A 64 -12.75 5.21 1.62
C GLN A 64 -12.26 4.25 0.55
N ILE A 65 -11.38 4.72 -0.33
CA ILE A 65 -10.80 3.93 -1.42
C ILE A 65 -9.27 4.03 -1.43
N ALA A 66 -8.62 3.05 -2.04
CA ALA A 66 -7.17 3.11 -2.30
C ALA A 66 -6.93 3.66 -3.70
N ILE A 67 -5.87 4.44 -3.87
CA ILE A 67 -5.51 5.03 -5.17
C ILE A 67 -4.03 4.83 -5.45
N TRP A 68 -3.68 4.65 -6.72
CA TRP A 68 -2.30 4.46 -7.15
C TRP A 68 -2.05 5.02 -8.53
N MET A 69 -0.96 5.77 -8.69
CA MET A 69 -0.49 6.24 -9.98
C MET A 69 0.33 5.16 -10.67
N VAL A 70 -0.13 4.69 -11.81
CA VAL A 70 0.52 3.62 -12.57
C VAL A 70 1.59 4.19 -13.48
N GLU A 71 2.78 3.60 -13.41
CA GLU A 71 3.90 3.91 -14.29
C GLU A 71 4.08 2.80 -15.34
N GLU A 72 4.88 3.07 -16.38
CA GLU A 72 5.03 2.16 -17.52
C GLU A 72 5.53 0.76 -17.16
N GLN A 73 6.40 0.66 -16.17
CA GLN A 73 6.96 -0.63 -15.74
C GLN A 73 6.40 -1.03 -14.38
N THR A 74 5.23 -1.63 -14.39
CA THR A 74 4.55 -2.05 -13.17
C THR A 74 4.49 -3.57 -13.10
N ASP A 75 5.10 -4.14 -12.05
CA ASP A 75 4.90 -5.54 -11.70
C ASP A 75 3.56 -5.70 -10.97
N VAL A 76 2.69 -6.54 -11.51
CA VAL A 76 1.32 -6.74 -10.98
C VAL A 76 1.33 -7.28 -9.55
N SER A 77 2.26 -8.19 -9.23
CA SER A 77 2.35 -8.77 -7.88
C SER A 77 2.76 -7.71 -6.85
N VAL A 78 3.75 -6.90 -7.19
CA VAL A 78 4.22 -5.80 -6.33
C VAL A 78 3.12 -4.75 -6.16
N LEU A 79 2.46 -4.38 -7.25
CA LEU A 79 1.38 -3.39 -7.19
C LEU A 79 0.21 -3.91 -6.36
N THR A 80 -0.15 -5.18 -6.49
CA THR A 80 -1.19 -5.79 -5.66
C THR A 80 -0.87 -5.66 -4.17
N ALA A 81 0.37 -5.96 -3.78
CA ALA A 81 0.81 -5.80 -2.38
C ALA A 81 0.72 -4.34 -1.92
N LYS A 82 1.12 -3.40 -2.76
CA LYS A 82 1.03 -1.97 -2.45
C LYS A 82 -0.41 -1.50 -2.32
N MET A 83 -1.31 -2.01 -3.17
CA MET A 83 -2.74 -1.69 -3.07
C MET A 83 -3.33 -2.20 -1.76
N ILE A 84 -2.98 -3.41 -1.35
CA ILE A 84 -3.41 -3.96 -0.06
C ILE A 84 -2.88 -3.12 1.10
N HIS A 85 -1.64 -2.66 1.01
CA HIS A 85 -1.05 -1.74 1.99
C HIS A 85 -1.89 -0.45 2.13
N GLU A 86 -2.24 0.16 1.02
CA GLU A 86 -3.05 1.39 1.04
C GLU A 86 -4.51 1.12 1.47
N MET A 87 -5.05 -0.05 1.13
CA MET A 87 -6.36 -0.48 1.65
C MET A 87 -6.33 -0.62 3.17
N PHE A 88 -5.22 -1.11 3.74
CA PHE A 88 -5.08 -1.20 5.19
C PHE A 88 -5.07 0.17 5.85
N HIS A 89 -4.41 1.16 5.27
CA HIS A 89 -4.48 2.54 5.75
C HIS A 89 -5.92 3.09 5.68
N GLY A 90 -6.64 2.77 4.62
CA GLY A 90 -8.06 3.10 4.51
C GLY A 90 -8.90 2.43 5.60
N TYR A 91 -8.64 1.16 5.87
CA TYR A 91 -9.29 0.44 6.96
C TYR A 91 -9.01 1.09 8.32
N GLN A 92 -7.77 1.48 8.58
CA GLN A 92 -7.42 2.20 9.80
C GLN A 92 -8.22 3.52 9.93
N SER A 93 -8.39 4.24 8.84
CA SER A 93 -9.19 5.47 8.81
C SER A 93 -10.67 5.21 9.09
N ILE A 94 -11.24 4.13 8.53
CA ILE A 94 -12.62 3.71 8.79
C ILE A 94 -12.83 3.35 10.27
N GLN A 95 -11.85 2.69 10.88
CA GLN A 95 -11.90 2.33 12.30
C GLN A 95 -11.66 3.53 13.22
N ALA A 96 -11.40 4.70 12.66
CA ALA A 96 -11.11 5.93 13.40
C ALA A 96 -9.99 5.74 14.44
N TRP A 97 -8.91 5.05 14.05
CA TRP A 97 -7.72 4.89 14.89
C TRP A 97 -7.11 6.26 15.15
N ASP A 98 -6.85 6.56 16.40
CA ASP A 98 -6.23 7.81 16.84
C ASP A 98 -4.72 7.69 17.10
N CYS A 99 -4.14 6.55 16.75
CA CYS A 99 -2.73 6.22 16.93
C CYS A 99 -1.88 6.59 15.72
N TRP A 100 -2.22 7.65 15.00
CA TRP A 100 -1.44 8.12 13.86
C TRP A 100 -0.14 8.78 14.32
N PRO A 101 1.01 8.48 13.70
CA PRO A 101 2.25 9.13 14.07
C PRO A 101 2.21 10.62 13.74
N ASN A 102 2.79 11.44 14.60
CA ASN A 102 3.06 12.83 14.30
C ASN A 102 4.38 12.90 13.53
N GLU A 103 4.30 12.91 12.20
CA GLU A 103 5.47 12.84 11.32
C GLU A 103 6.41 14.03 11.50
N LEU A 104 5.88 15.23 11.70
CA LEU A 104 6.70 16.42 11.90
C LEU A 104 7.45 16.36 13.22
N GLU A 105 6.78 15.97 14.29
CA GLU A 105 7.42 15.80 15.59
C GLU A 105 8.48 14.72 15.55
N ALA A 106 8.19 13.58 14.90
CA ALA A 106 9.14 12.49 14.72
C ALA A 106 10.37 12.95 13.94
N LEU A 107 10.18 13.74 12.88
CA LEU A 107 11.25 14.28 12.07
C LEU A 107 12.20 15.17 12.89
N TYR A 108 11.64 16.05 13.74
CA TYR A 108 12.44 16.96 14.54
C TYR A 108 13.06 16.32 15.78
N ARG A 109 12.46 15.28 16.33
CA ARG A 109 12.93 14.61 17.55
C ARG A 109 13.78 13.38 17.27
N TYR A 110 13.81 12.89 16.05
CA TYR A 110 14.61 11.72 15.72
C TYR A 110 16.10 12.05 15.88
N GLU A 111 16.82 11.18 16.57
CA GLU A 111 18.24 11.36 16.78
C GLU A 111 19.03 10.88 15.56
N TYR A 112 19.56 11.81 14.79
CA TYR A 112 20.34 11.53 13.59
C TYR A 112 21.85 11.37 13.90
N SER A 113 22.17 10.78 15.04
CA SER A 113 23.57 10.50 15.42
C SER A 113 24.12 9.33 14.62
N ALA A 114 25.45 9.28 14.46
CA ALA A 114 26.13 8.14 13.83
C ALA A 114 25.81 6.84 14.56
N GLU A 115 25.74 6.88 15.89
CA GLU A 115 25.40 5.72 16.71
C GLU A 115 23.99 5.21 16.40
N ASN A 116 22.99 6.09 16.39
CA ASN A 116 21.61 5.69 16.13
C ASN A 116 21.41 5.16 14.70
N LEU A 117 22.03 5.80 13.73
CA LEU A 117 21.98 5.35 12.33
C LEU A 117 22.70 4.00 12.15
N SER A 118 23.79 3.77 12.86
CA SER A 118 24.50 2.48 12.86
C SER A 118 23.64 1.37 13.46
N LEU A 119 22.89 1.64 14.53
CA LEU A 119 21.96 0.69 15.13
C LEU A 119 20.82 0.34 14.17
N LYS A 120 20.29 1.32 13.45
CA LYS A 120 19.25 1.09 12.45
C LYS A 120 19.76 0.23 11.29
N LEU A 121 20.98 0.49 10.84
CA LEU A 121 21.60 -0.31 9.79
C LEU A 121 21.79 -1.75 10.26
N ARG A 122 22.25 -1.97 11.50
CA ARG A 122 22.42 -3.29 12.08
C ARG A 122 21.09 -4.03 12.21
N GLU A 123 20.02 -3.33 12.61
CA GLU A 123 18.68 -3.89 12.66
C GLU A 123 18.23 -4.40 11.29
N ASN A 124 18.46 -3.59 10.23
CA ASN A 124 18.10 -3.97 8.87
C ASN A 124 18.90 -5.21 8.40
N GLU A 125 20.17 -5.30 8.75
CA GLU A 125 21.00 -6.47 8.42
C GLU A 125 20.46 -7.75 9.09
N LEU A 126 20.07 -7.66 10.37
CA LEU A 126 19.52 -8.78 11.12
C LEU A 126 18.18 -9.24 10.54
N LEU A 127 17.32 -8.30 10.16
CA LEU A 127 16.03 -8.62 9.51
C LEU A 127 16.26 -9.30 8.16
N LEU A 128 17.21 -8.83 7.38
CA LEU A 128 17.55 -9.42 6.09
C LEU A 128 18.07 -10.84 6.25
N ASP A 129 18.97 -11.08 7.21
CA ASP A 129 19.48 -12.41 7.54
C ASP A 129 18.36 -13.37 7.94
N LEU A 130 17.39 -12.89 8.73
CA LEU A 130 16.24 -13.68 9.15
C LEU A 130 15.38 -14.08 7.95
N LEU A 131 15.10 -13.16 7.04
CA LEU A 131 14.34 -13.45 5.83
C LEU A 131 15.03 -14.47 4.94
N GLN A 132 16.34 -14.35 4.75
CA GLN A 132 17.14 -15.32 3.99
C GLN A 132 17.16 -16.70 4.66
N GLY A 133 17.20 -16.75 5.98
CA GLY A 133 17.10 -18.00 6.74
C GLY A 133 15.76 -18.70 6.56
N LEU A 134 14.66 -17.94 6.51
CA LEU A 134 13.32 -18.47 6.25
C LEU A 134 13.21 -19.03 4.84
N ASP A 135 13.75 -18.34 3.84
CA ASP A 135 13.77 -18.80 2.45
C ASP A 135 14.53 -20.13 2.32
N ARG A 136 15.68 -20.27 2.98
CA ARG A 136 16.45 -21.52 2.98
C ARG A 136 15.69 -22.67 3.61
N LYS A 137 14.89 -22.43 4.64
CA LYS A 137 14.07 -23.45 5.29
C LYS A 137 12.89 -23.89 4.42
N SER A 138 12.36 -23.02 3.58
CA SER A 138 11.23 -23.33 2.69
C SER A 138 11.65 -24.18 1.48
N VAL A 139 12.94 -24.29 1.19
CA VAL A 139 13.49 -25.07 0.06
C VAL A 139 13.79 -26.53 0.44
N VAL A 140 13.75 -26.85 1.72
CA VAL A 140 14.01 -28.23 2.23
C VAL A 140 12.68 -29.04 2.31
#